data_2233b8e7628e11c05cec4fdfdae5fcdc
#
_entry.id   2233b8e7628e11c05cec4fdfdae5fcdc
#
_cell.length_a   1.000
_cell.length_b   1.000
_cell.length_c   1.000
_cell.angle_alpha   90.00
_cell.angle_beta   90.00
_cell.angle_gamma   90.00
#
_symmetry.space_group_name_H-M   'P 1'
#
loop_
_entity.id
_entity.type
_entity.pdbx_description
1 polymer ?
#
loop_
_entity_poly.entity_id
_entity_poly.type
_entity_poly.pdbx_seq_one_letter_code
_entity_poly.pdbx_strand_id
1 'polypeptide(L)'
;LRTYAGRVREMLEEFASRSEGKLKLRVIDPLPFSEEEDRATAFGLRPINLGNDADPIYFGIAATNSVGDDEIIPFLDPAKESFLEYDLARLVYALANPKKPVVGLLSTLPMTAGFDPMTQQIRQAWVVADQLRQLFDLRMLEPGLEKVADDIQVLMLVHPKNLPDATLYAIDQFILKGGRAVIFADPWAEMDPGDPADPMAGVAGGGAGRAST
;
A
#
# COMPACT_ATOMS: atom_id res chain seq x y z
N LEU A 1 -18.37 1.06 -21.42
CA LEU A 1 -18.64 1.65 -20.10
C LEU A 1 -19.92 1.10 -19.47
N ARG A 2 -21.06 1.03 -20.19
CA ARG A 2 -22.34 0.54 -19.62
C ARG A 2 -22.26 -0.85 -19.00
N THR A 3 -21.63 -1.80 -19.69
CA THR A 3 -21.47 -3.18 -19.20
C THR A 3 -20.63 -3.23 -17.92
N TYR A 4 -19.54 -2.46 -17.88
CA TYR A 4 -18.69 -2.36 -16.71
C TYR A 4 -19.40 -1.69 -15.53
N ALA A 5 -20.17 -0.62 -15.80
CA ALA A 5 -20.98 0.04 -14.77
C ALA A 5 -22.02 -0.92 -14.15
N GLY A 6 -22.62 -1.81 -14.95
CA GLY A 6 -23.49 -2.87 -14.46
C GLY A 6 -22.76 -3.79 -13.47
N ARG A 7 -21.58 -4.28 -13.82
CA ARG A 7 -20.77 -5.15 -12.96
C ARG A 7 -20.33 -4.46 -11.67
N VAL A 8 -19.92 -3.18 -11.75
CA VAL A 8 -19.59 -2.38 -10.57
C VAL A 8 -20.78 -2.32 -9.61
N ARG A 9 -21.97 -2.03 -10.15
CA ARG A 9 -23.20 -1.96 -9.36
C ARG A 9 -23.53 -3.29 -8.72
N GLU A 10 -23.54 -4.39 -9.48
CA GLU A 10 -23.81 -5.73 -8.96
C GLU A 10 -22.85 -6.11 -7.84
N MET A 11 -21.57 -5.82 -7.99
CA MET A 11 -20.55 -6.09 -6.97
C MET A 11 -20.77 -5.25 -5.72
N LEU A 12 -21.08 -3.95 -5.84
CA LEU A 12 -21.39 -3.09 -4.70
C LEU A 12 -22.66 -3.53 -3.96
N GLU A 13 -23.70 -3.96 -4.69
CA GLU A 13 -24.92 -4.52 -4.13
C GLU A 13 -24.64 -5.82 -3.37
N GLU A 14 -23.75 -6.66 -3.87
CA GLU A 14 -23.31 -7.87 -3.18
C GLU A 14 -22.55 -7.54 -1.88
N PHE A 15 -21.62 -6.59 -1.90
CA PHE A 15 -20.93 -6.12 -0.68
C PHE A 15 -21.95 -5.58 0.33
N ALA A 16 -22.92 -4.75 -0.11
CA ALA A 16 -23.96 -4.21 0.76
C ALA A 16 -24.83 -5.31 1.37
N SER A 17 -25.26 -6.28 0.56
CA SER A 17 -26.06 -7.42 1.01
C SER A 17 -25.35 -8.27 2.06
N ARG A 18 -24.06 -8.55 1.86
CA ARG A 18 -23.23 -9.37 2.79
C ARG A 18 -22.82 -8.61 4.05
N SER A 19 -22.96 -7.29 4.06
CA SER A 19 -22.54 -6.45 5.18
C SER A 19 -23.48 -6.47 6.38
N GLU A 20 -24.60 -7.19 6.32
CA GLU A 20 -25.62 -7.20 7.38
C GLU A 20 -26.12 -5.78 7.75
N GLY A 21 -26.22 -4.90 6.74
CA GLY A 21 -26.68 -3.52 6.92
C GLY A 21 -25.61 -2.52 7.41
N LYS A 22 -24.36 -2.95 7.57
CA LYS A 22 -23.26 -2.06 7.95
C LYS A 22 -22.81 -1.17 6.80
N LEU A 23 -23.01 -1.59 5.55
CA LEU A 23 -22.71 -0.83 4.34
C LEU A 23 -24.01 -0.38 3.69
N LYS A 24 -24.16 0.93 3.48
CA LYS A 24 -25.32 1.53 2.80
C LYS A 24 -24.89 2.06 1.45
N LEU A 25 -25.35 1.42 0.39
CA LEU A 25 -25.09 1.87 -0.99
C LEU A 25 -26.10 2.94 -1.40
N ARG A 26 -25.59 4.03 -1.96
CA ARG A 26 -26.39 5.06 -2.65
C ARG A 26 -25.80 5.27 -4.05
N VAL A 27 -26.62 5.08 -5.05
CA VAL A 27 -26.24 5.40 -6.43
C VAL A 27 -26.84 6.76 -6.77
N ILE A 28 -25.98 7.68 -7.17
CA ILE A 28 -26.34 9.07 -7.46
C ILE A 28 -25.88 9.36 -8.89
N ASP A 29 -26.72 9.96 -9.67
CA ASP A 29 -26.41 10.47 -11.01
C ASP A 29 -26.52 12.00 -10.94
N PRO A 30 -25.38 12.71 -10.73
CA PRO A 30 -25.39 14.14 -10.54
C PRO A 30 -25.84 14.86 -11.81
N LEU A 31 -26.81 15.75 -11.72
CA LEU A 31 -27.14 16.65 -12.82
C LEU A 31 -26.17 17.84 -12.86
N PRO A 32 -25.88 18.41 -14.04
CA PRO A 32 -25.07 19.61 -14.14
C PRO A 32 -25.57 20.74 -13.25
N PHE A 33 -24.68 21.39 -12.53
CA PHE A 33 -24.95 22.50 -11.59
C PHE A 33 -25.86 22.13 -10.42
N SER A 34 -25.91 20.85 -10.03
CA SER A 34 -26.64 20.38 -8.85
C SER A 34 -25.78 20.29 -7.59
N GLU A 35 -26.44 20.24 -6.42
CA GLU A 35 -25.74 20.00 -5.16
C GLU A 35 -25.01 18.64 -5.12
N GLU A 36 -25.54 17.66 -5.87
CA GLU A 36 -24.92 16.36 -6.03
C GLU A 36 -23.60 16.43 -6.80
N GLU A 37 -23.53 17.28 -7.83
CA GLU A 37 -22.31 17.54 -8.57
C GLU A 37 -21.27 18.24 -7.70
N ASP A 38 -21.67 19.28 -6.96
CA ASP A 38 -20.80 19.98 -6.02
C ASP A 38 -20.25 19.02 -4.97
N ARG A 39 -21.09 18.12 -4.47
CA ARG A 39 -20.68 17.10 -3.51
C ARG A 39 -19.73 16.07 -4.11
N ALA A 40 -19.99 15.62 -5.34
CA ALA A 40 -19.11 14.70 -6.04
C ALA A 40 -17.71 15.32 -6.24
N THR A 41 -17.67 16.59 -6.61
CA THR A 41 -16.43 17.36 -6.78
C THR A 41 -15.72 17.58 -5.44
N ALA A 42 -16.45 17.91 -4.39
CA ALA A 42 -15.89 18.08 -3.04
C ALA A 42 -15.27 16.80 -2.50
N PHE A 43 -15.80 15.62 -2.82
CA PHE A 43 -15.18 14.33 -2.55
C PHE A 43 -13.97 14.02 -3.44
N GLY A 44 -13.68 14.84 -4.47
CA GLY A 44 -12.55 14.61 -5.38
C GLY A 44 -12.84 13.58 -6.48
N LEU A 45 -14.12 13.29 -6.75
CA LEU A 45 -14.49 12.49 -7.92
C LEU A 45 -14.15 13.27 -9.20
N ARG A 46 -13.69 12.55 -10.23
CA ARG A 46 -13.27 13.15 -11.49
C ARG A 46 -14.37 13.05 -12.55
N PRO A 47 -14.81 14.19 -13.11
CA PRO A 47 -15.73 14.18 -14.25
C PRO A 47 -15.02 13.65 -15.51
N ILE A 48 -15.76 12.92 -16.32
CA ILE A 48 -15.30 12.40 -17.61
C ILE A 48 -16.16 13.05 -18.71
N ASN A 49 -15.49 13.65 -19.69
CA ASN A 49 -16.15 14.18 -20.88
C ASN A 49 -16.16 13.10 -21.97
N LEU A 50 -17.34 12.67 -22.37
CA LEU A 50 -17.52 11.65 -23.43
C LEU A 50 -17.56 12.25 -24.86
N GLY A 51 -17.34 13.54 -25.01
CA GLY A 51 -17.33 14.26 -26.27
C GLY A 51 -17.43 15.77 -26.06
N ASN A 52 -17.34 16.54 -27.17
CA ASN A 52 -17.29 18.01 -27.09
C ASN A 52 -18.61 18.65 -26.62
N ASP A 53 -19.76 17.95 -26.74
CA ASP A 53 -21.09 18.48 -26.41
C ASP A 53 -21.86 17.60 -25.41
N ALA A 54 -21.20 16.65 -24.78
CA ALA A 54 -21.83 15.78 -23.78
C ALA A 54 -21.58 16.32 -22.35
N ASP A 55 -22.62 16.27 -21.52
CA ASP A 55 -22.48 16.58 -20.09
C ASP A 55 -21.44 15.66 -19.45
N PRO A 56 -20.64 16.18 -18.50
CA PRO A 56 -19.67 15.38 -17.78
C PRO A 56 -20.36 14.30 -16.96
N ILE A 57 -19.85 13.09 -17.01
CA ILE A 57 -20.34 12.00 -16.16
C ILE A 57 -19.34 11.73 -15.03
N TYR A 58 -19.86 11.35 -13.87
CA TYR A 58 -19.07 10.90 -12.74
C TYR A 58 -19.14 9.39 -12.65
N PHE A 59 -17.99 8.73 -12.65
CA PHE A 59 -17.91 7.28 -12.51
C PHE A 59 -16.82 6.90 -11.51
N GLY A 60 -17.14 7.11 -10.27
CA GLY A 60 -16.25 6.87 -9.12
C GLY A 60 -17.05 6.49 -7.88
N ILE A 61 -16.36 6.29 -6.79
CA ILE A 61 -16.93 5.93 -5.49
C ILE A 61 -16.37 6.86 -4.44
N ALA A 62 -17.25 7.45 -3.64
CA ALA A 62 -16.91 8.09 -2.38
C ALA A 62 -17.61 7.34 -1.26
N ALA A 63 -16.88 6.98 -0.24
CA ALA A 63 -17.42 6.24 0.89
C ALA A 63 -16.90 6.86 2.19
N THR A 64 -17.79 6.96 3.18
CA THR A 64 -17.56 7.60 4.48
C THR A 64 -17.95 6.65 5.59
N ASN A 65 -17.16 6.57 6.66
CA ASN A 65 -17.51 5.82 7.85
C ASN A 65 -18.25 6.69 8.88
N SER A 66 -18.68 6.08 9.98
CA SER A 66 -19.44 6.77 11.05
C SER A 66 -18.61 7.77 11.86
N VAL A 67 -17.31 7.76 11.76
CA VAL A 67 -16.39 8.68 12.46
C VAL A 67 -15.86 9.81 11.56
N GLY A 68 -16.27 9.81 10.28
CA GLY A 68 -15.97 10.88 9.34
C GLY A 68 -14.71 10.67 8.50
N ASP A 69 -14.14 9.44 8.49
CA ASP A 69 -13.06 9.13 7.54
C ASP A 69 -13.66 8.82 6.17
N ASP A 70 -13.01 9.32 5.13
CA ASP A 70 -13.41 9.16 3.74
C ASP A 70 -12.40 8.32 2.97
N GLU A 71 -12.90 7.41 2.12
CA GLU A 71 -12.11 6.69 1.13
C GLU A 71 -12.73 6.88 -0.25
N ILE A 72 -11.89 7.13 -1.24
CA ILE A 72 -12.35 7.59 -2.56
C ILE A 72 -11.67 6.79 -3.66
N ILE A 73 -12.46 6.34 -4.63
CA ILE A 73 -11.98 5.90 -5.93
C ILE A 73 -12.42 6.98 -6.94
N PRO A 74 -11.54 7.92 -7.31
CA PRO A 74 -11.94 9.09 -8.10
C PRO A 74 -12.49 8.76 -9.47
N PHE A 75 -12.07 7.61 -10.01
CA PHE A 75 -12.51 7.09 -11.30
C PHE A 75 -12.37 5.56 -11.33
N LEU A 76 -13.43 4.88 -11.78
CA LEU A 76 -13.47 3.44 -12.00
C LEU A 76 -13.04 3.15 -13.45
N ASP A 77 -11.77 2.82 -13.62
CA ASP A 77 -11.14 2.56 -14.91
C ASP A 77 -11.53 1.17 -15.44
N PRO A 78 -12.23 1.07 -16.59
CA PRO A 78 -12.56 -0.23 -17.19
C PRO A 78 -11.34 -1.10 -17.53
N ALA A 79 -10.17 -0.48 -17.78
CA ALA A 79 -8.94 -1.22 -18.04
C ALA A 79 -8.42 -1.97 -16.81
N LYS A 80 -8.89 -1.59 -15.62
CA LYS A 80 -8.55 -2.20 -14.34
C LYS A 80 -9.66 -3.09 -13.77
N GLU A 81 -10.59 -3.53 -14.60
CA GLU A 81 -11.74 -4.34 -14.18
C GLU A 81 -11.35 -5.58 -13.38
N SER A 82 -10.23 -6.23 -13.71
CA SER A 82 -9.70 -7.39 -12.97
C SER A 82 -9.30 -7.09 -11.52
N PHE A 83 -9.10 -5.83 -11.16
CA PHE A 83 -8.73 -5.38 -9.82
C PHE A 83 -9.91 -4.77 -9.04
N LEU A 84 -11.10 -4.70 -9.65
CA LEU A 84 -12.27 -4.04 -9.07
C LEU A 84 -12.63 -4.61 -7.67
N GLU A 85 -12.69 -5.93 -7.54
CA GLU A 85 -13.00 -6.56 -6.26
C GLU A 85 -11.97 -6.23 -5.19
N TYR A 86 -10.69 -6.25 -5.56
CA TYR A 86 -9.61 -5.86 -4.66
C TYR A 86 -9.74 -4.40 -4.22
N ASP A 87 -9.99 -3.48 -5.14
CA ASP A 87 -10.11 -2.04 -4.84
C ASP A 87 -11.31 -1.76 -3.94
N LEU A 88 -12.45 -2.42 -4.18
CA LEU A 88 -13.63 -2.30 -3.33
C LEU A 88 -13.41 -2.91 -1.94
N ALA A 89 -12.81 -4.10 -1.87
CA ALA A 89 -12.49 -4.74 -0.60
C ALA A 89 -11.52 -3.89 0.23
N ARG A 90 -10.50 -3.31 -0.42
CA ARG A 90 -9.55 -2.39 0.21
C ARG A 90 -10.24 -1.14 0.77
N LEU A 91 -11.13 -0.52 -0.01
CA LEU A 91 -11.89 0.65 0.41
C LEU A 91 -12.74 0.35 1.65
N VAL A 92 -13.50 -0.75 1.62
CA VAL A 92 -14.32 -1.18 2.76
C VAL A 92 -13.46 -1.52 3.98
N TYR A 93 -12.33 -2.20 3.78
CA TYR A 93 -11.39 -2.54 4.85
C TYR A 93 -10.82 -1.28 5.51
N ALA A 94 -10.38 -0.29 4.73
CA ALA A 94 -9.83 0.96 5.24
C ALA A 94 -10.84 1.72 6.11
N LEU A 95 -12.09 1.83 5.65
CA LEU A 95 -13.17 2.49 6.42
C LEU A 95 -13.58 1.71 7.68
N ALA A 96 -13.50 0.38 7.65
CA ALA A 96 -13.77 -0.46 8.81
C ALA A 96 -12.65 -0.43 9.84
N ASN A 97 -11.42 -0.11 9.42
CA ASN A 97 -10.22 -0.11 10.24
C ASN A 97 -9.50 1.26 10.15
N PRO A 98 -10.08 2.32 10.73
CA PRO A 98 -9.52 3.67 10.62
C PRO A 98 -8.13 3.81 11.25
N LYS A 99 -7.82 2.98 12.24
CA LYS A 99 -6.47 2.88 12.80
C LYS A 99 -5.69 1.81 12.06
N LYS A 100 -4.81 2.25 11.18
CA LYS A 100 -3.92 1.34 10.47
C LYS A 100 -3.03 0.58 11.46
N PRO A 101 -2.90 -0.75 11.31
CA PRO A 101 -1.91 -1.51 12.09
C PRO A 101 -0.49 -1.00 11.83
N VAL A 102 0.30 -0.89 12.89
CA VAL A 102 1.69 -0.43 12.80
C VAL A 102 2.59 -1.59 12.38
N VAL A 103 3.28 -1.42 11.25
CA VAL A 103 4.24 -2.39 10.72
C VAL A 103 5.63 -1.76 10.73
N GLY A 104 6.57 -2.39 11.45
CA GLY A 104 7.98 -2.03 11.40
C GLY A 104 8.65 -2.77 10.24
N LEU A 105 9.21 -2.04 9.28
CA LEU A 105 9.95 -2.60 8.15
C LEU A 105 11.45 -2.35 8.35
N LEU A 106 12.21 -3.42 8.52
CA LEU A 106 13.66 -3.40 8.52
C LEU A 106 14.17 -4.10 7.27
N SER A 107 14.97 -3.40 6.47
CA SER A 107 15.52 -3.94 5.25
C SER A 107 16.96 -3.47 5.06
N THR A 108 17.82 -4.36 4.58
CA THR A 108 19.16 -4.01 4.10
C THR A 108 19.16 -3.68 2.61
N LEU A 109 18.04 -3.91 1.93
CA LEU A 109 17.84 -3.49 0.53
C LEU A 109 17.37 -2.03 0.46
N PRO A 110 17.67 -1.33 -0.63
CA PRO A 110 17.33 0.07 -0.81
C PRO A 110 15.85 0.28 -1.19
N MET A 111 14.94 -0.07 -0.30
CA MET A 111 13.49 -0.03 -0.55
C MET A 111 12.88 1.37 -0.50
N THR A 112 13.56 2.35 0.11
CA THR A 112 13.11 3.74 0.21
C THR A 112 13.66 4.60 -0.91
N ALA A 113 12.99 5.72 -1.16
CA ALA A 113 13.54 6.76 -2.02
C ALA A 113 14.86 7.27 -1.42
N GLY A 114 15.82 7.54 -2.28
CA GLY A 114 17.14 7.99 -1.86
C GLY A 114 17.98 8.47 -3.04
N PHE A 115 19.12 9.06 -2.73
CA PHE A 115 20.11 9.44 -3.74
C PHE A 115 21.08 8.28 -3.94
N ASP A 116 21.28 7.87 -5.19
CA ASP A 116 22.29 6.90 -5.57
C ASP A 116 23.57 7.65 -5.96
N PRO A 117 24.64 7.58 -5.16
CA PRO A 117 25.86 8.31 -5.45
C PRO A 117 26.62 7.77 -6.67
N MET A 118 26.40 6.52 -7.08
CA MET A 118 27.08 5.93 -8.24
C MET A 118 26.43 6.38 -9.56
N THR A 119 25.11 6.40 -9.62
CA THR A 119 24.36 6.82 -10.81
C THR A 119 24.02 8.29 -10.82
N GLN A 120 24.21 9.01 -9.69
CA GLN A 120 23.83 10.41 -9.47
C GLN A 120 22.32 10.66 -9.71
N GLN A 121 21.49 9.66 -9.54
CA GLN A 121 20.05 9.73 -9.75
C GLN A 121 19.28 9.59 -8.44
N ILE A 122 18.10 10.20 -8.40
CA ILE A 122 17.14 9.98 -7.32
C ILE A 122 16.48 8.62 -7.57
N ARG A 123 16.76 7.65 -6.69
CA ARG A 123 16.06 6.37 -6.70
C ARG A 123 14.68 6.55 -6.09
N GLN A 124 13.66 6.07 -6.77
CA GLN A 124 12.30 6.04 -6.24
C GLN A 124 12.14 4.92 -5.21
N ALA A 125 11.19 5.10 -4.29
CA ALA A 125 10.79 4.02 -3.38
C ALA A 125 10.23 2.83 -4.18
N TRP A 126 10.37 1.63 -3.66
CA TRP A 126 9.77 0.46 -4.26
C TRP A 126 8.25 0.52 -4.15
N VAL A 127 7.57 0.12 -5.24
CA VAL A 127 6.10 0.12 -5.31
C VAL A 127 5.47 -0.65 -4.14
N VAL A 128 6.10 -1.74 -3.68
CA VAL A 128 5.62 -2.52 -2.55
C VAL A 128 5.57 -1.70 -1.25
N ALA A 129 6.52 -0.80 -1.02
CA ALA A 129 6.52 0.07 0.15
C ALA A 129 5.33 1.04 0.14
N ASP A 130 4.98 1.56 -1.04
CA ASP A 130 3.82 2.44 -1.21
C ASP A 130 2.49 1.67 -1.08
N GLN A 131 2.43 0.44 -1.57
CA GLN A 131 1.28 -0.45 -1.36
C GLN A 131 1.06 -0.77 0.13
N LEU A 132 2.13 -1.05 0.86
CA LEU A 132 2.06 -1.29 2.31
C LEU A 132 1.56 -0.05 3.06
N ARG A 133 2.00 1.16 2.70
CA ARG A 133 1.54 2.42 3.33
C ARG A 133 0.04 2.68 3.13
N GLN A 134 -0.56 2.14 2.08
CA GLN A 134 -2.00 2.27 1.87
C GLN A 134 -2.82 1.55 2.96
N LEU A 135 -2.34 0.39 3.44
CA LEU A 135 -3.05 -0.48 4.39
C LEU A 135 -2.52 -0.38 5.82
N PHE A 136 -1.26 0.03 6.00
CA PHE A 136 -0.55 -0.02 7.27
C PHE A 136 0.12 1.33 7.59
N ASP A 137 0.30 1.61 8.88
CA ASP A 137 1.27 2.61 9.34
C ASP A 137 2.66 1.99 9.25
N LEU A 138 3.33 2.20 8.10
CA LEU A 138 4.62 1.60 7.79
C LEU A 138 5.75 2.46 8.34
N ARG A 139 6.46 1.93 9.34
CA ARG A 139 7.63 2.58 9.94
C ARG A 139 8.90 1.89 9.47
N MET A 140 9.76 2.65 8.82
CA MET A 140 11.08 2.19 8.45
C MET A 140 11.95 2.11 9.69
N LEU A 141 12.61 0.96 9.88
CA LEU A 141 13.53 0.72 11.00
C LEU A 141 14.96 0.65 10.45
N GLU A 142 15.88 1.28 11.17
CA GLU A 142 17.28 1.29 10.78
C GLU A 142 18.02 0.05 11.30
N PRO A 143 18.95 -0.52 10.51
CA PRO A 143 19.92 -1.48 11.03
C PRO A 143 20.74 -0.83 12.16
N GLY A 144 20.76 -1.44 13.33
CA GLY A 144 21.39 -0.86 14.52
C GLY A 144 20.41 -0.47 15.63
N LEU A 145 19.09 -0.67 15.39
CA LEU A 145 18.10 -0.46 16.46
C LEU A 145 18.39 -1.39 17.63
N GLU A 146 18.28 -0.86 18.86
CA GLU A 146 18.50 -1.60 20.11
C GLU A 146 17.18 -2.14 20.70
N LYS A 147 16.04 -1.62 20.26
CA LYS A 147 14.70 -2.05 20.70
C LYS A 147 13.68 -1.81 19.60
N VAL A 148 12.81 -2.79 19.36
CA VAL A 148 11.59 -2.61 18.55
C VAL A 148 10.56 -1.88 19.41
N ALA A 149 9.91 -0.84 18.87
CA ALA A 149 8.92 -0.05 19.59
C ALA A 149 7.71 -0.92 19.98
N ASP A 150 7.16 -0.67 21.15
CA ASP A 150 6.12 -1.53 21.75
C ASP A 150 4.77 -1.43 21.03
N ASP A 151 4.56 -0.41 20.20
CA ASP A 151 3.35 -0.21 19.40
C ASP A 151 3.43 -0.86 18.00
N ILE A 152 4.57 -1.41 17.62
CA ILE A 152 4.72 -2.21 16.41
C ILE A 152 4.01 -3.55 16.60
N GLN A 153 3.04 -3.83 15.74
CA GLN A 153 2.24 -5.06 15.80
C GLN A 153 2.83 -6.19 14.96
N VAL A 154 3.50 -5.83 13.87
CA VAL A 154 4.17 -6.77 12.97
C VAL A 154 5.53 -6.22 12.60
N LEU A 155 6.56 -7.05 12.72
CA LEU A 155 7.91 -6.75 12.26
C LEU A 155 8.13 -7.44 10.90
N MET A 156 8.37 -6.66 9.86
CA MET A 156 8.70 -7.16 8.53
C MET A 156 10.20 -7.02 8.31
N LEU A 157 10.88 -8.14 8.10
CA LEU A 157 12.31 -8.21 7.84
C LEU A 157 12.50 -8.58 6.36
N VAL A 158 13.11 -7.68 5.58
CA VAL A 158 13.36 -7.92 4.16
C VAL A 158 14.86 -7.97 3.94
N HIS A 159 15.33 -9.15 3.53
CA HIS A 159 16.75 -9.43 3.30
C HIS A 159 17.63 -9.00 4.49
N PRO A 160 17.39 -9.55 5.72
CA PRO A 160 18.10 -9.15 6.94
C PRO A 160 19.53 -9.70 6.92
N LYS A 161 20.45 -8.99 6.28
CA LYS A 161 21.84 -9.38 6.11
C LYS A 161 22.76 -8.51 6.96
N ASN A 162 23.77 -9.13 7.60
CA ASN A 162 24.82 -8.42 8.37
C ASN A 162 24.25 -7.45 9.42
N LEU A 163 23.17 -7.85 10.13
CA LEU A 163 22.60 -7.05 11.19
C LEU A 163 23.51 -7.06 12.43
N PRO A 164 23.68 -5.91 13.11
CA PRO A 164 24.40 -5.85 14.38
C PRO A 164 23.75 -6.75 15.47
N ASP A 165 24.55 -7.27 16.40
CA ASP A 165 24.09 -8.12 17.50
C ASP A 165 22.99 -7.46 18.33
N ALA A 166 23.07 -6.15 18.55
CA ALA A 166 22.03 -5.40 19.26
C ALA A 166 20.66 -5.48 18.52
N THR A 167 20.68 -5.40 17.19
CA THR A 167 19.48 -5.51 16.37
C THR A 167 18.92 -6.93 16.38
N LEU A 168 19.79 -7.94 16.26
CA LEU A 168 19.38 -9.34 16.37
C LEU A 168 18.73 -9.61 17.74
N TYR A 169 19.32 -9.10 18.81
CA TYR A 169 18.76 -9.18 20.15
C TYR A 169 17.40 -8.46 20.25
N ALA A 170 17.27 -7.26 19.68
CA ALA A 170 16.01 -6.53 19.68
C ALA A 170 14.88 -7.28 18.95
N ILE A 171 15.19 -7.92 17.81
CA ILE A 171 14.27 -8.77 17.04
C ILE A 171 13.87 -9.99 17.87
N ASP A 172 14.85 -10.69 18.48
CA ASP A 172 14.61 -11.85 19.34
C ASP A 172 13.68 -11.49 20.50
N GLN A 173 13.97 -10.41 21.21
CA GLN A 173 13.14 -9.94 22.32
C GLN A 173 11.74 -9.55 21.89
N PHE A 174 11.56 -8.99 20.69
CA PHE A 174 10.24 -8.68 20.15
C PHE A 174 9.43 -9.96 19.92
N ILE A 175 10.05 -10.99 19.32
CA ILE A 175 9.39 -12.27 19.03
C ILE A 175 9.08 -13.01 20.33
N LEU A 176 10.01 -13.07 21.29
CA LEU A 176 9.81 -13.74 22.57
C LEU A 176 8.70 -13.11 23.42
N LYS A 177 8.44 -11.81 23.26
CA LYS A 177 7.29 -11.11 23.86
C LYS A 177 5.96 -11.37 23.17
N GLY A 178 5.93 -12.22 22.14
CA GLY A 178 4.73 -12.53 21.37
C GLY A 178 4.51 -11.62 20.16
N GLY A 179 5.50 -10.83 19.76
CA GLY A 179 5.48 -10.04 18.53
C GLY A 179 5.42 -10.93 17.29
N ARG A 180 4.74 -10.45 16.26
CA ARG A 180 4.61 -11.17 14.99
C ARG A 180 5.68 -10.72 14.02
N ALA A 181 6.41 -11.67 13.42
CA ALA A 181 7.43 -11.35 12.42
C ALA A 181 7.14 -12.04 11.09
N VAL A 182 7.41 -11.33 9.99
CA VAL A 182 7.40 -11.86 8.62
C VAL A 182 8.78 -11.61 8.04
N ILE A 183 9.43 -12.67 7.55
CA ILE A 183 10.81 -12.62 7.08
C ILE A 183 10.86 -13.01 5.61
N PHE A 184 11.40 -12.13 4.78
CA PHE A 184 11.71 -12.37 3.38
C PHE A 184 13.23 -12.46 3.23
N ALA A 185 13.71 -13.68 3.04
CA ALA A 185 15.12 -13.96 2.80
C ALA A 185 15.31 -14.45 1.36
N ASP A 186 16.14 -13.76 0.62
CA ASP A 186 16.53 -14.15 -0.74
C ASP A 186 18.05 -14.29 -0.80
N PRO A 187 18.57 -15.52 -0.99
CA PRO A 187 20.02 -15.72 -1.10
C PRO A 187 20.65 -15.09 -2.36
N TRP A 188 19.83 -14.68 -3.34
CA TRP A 188 20.25 -14.14 -4.62
C TRP A 188 19.60 -12.79 -4.95
N ALA A 189 19.37 -11.95 -3.95
CA ALA A 189 18.74 -10.64 -4.15
C ALA A 189 19.54 -9.78 -5.14
N GLU A 190 19.00 -9.57 -6.34
CA GLU A 190 19.64 -8.80 -7.42
C GLU A 190 19.98 -7.36 -7.01
N MET A 191 19.19 -6.81 -6.08
CA MET A 191 19.37 -5.44 -5.57
C MET A 191 20.25 -5.36 -4.33
N ASP A 192 20.83 -6.48 -3.88
CA ASP A 192 21.80 -6.46 -2.78
C ASP A 192 23.10 -5.79 -3.27
N PRO A 193 23.53 -4.67 -2.65
CA PRO A 193 24.76 -3.99 -3.03
C PRO A 193 26.03 -4.82 -2.78
N GLY A 194 25.90 -6.01 -2.18
CA GLY A 194 27.02 -6.84 -1.80
C GLY A 194 27.64 -6.42 -0.47
N ASP A 195 28.68 -7.16 -0.05
CA ASP A 195 29.46 -6.80 1.12
C ASP A 195 30.53 -5.76 0.69
N PRO A 196 30.56 -4.56 1.28
CA PRO A 196 31.60 -3.57 1.00
C PRO A 196 33.03 -4.07 1.27
N ALA A 197 33.17 -5.12 2.08
CA ALA A 197 34.44 -5.75 2.40
C ALA A 197 34.84 -6.86 1.40
N ASP A 198 33.94 -7.24 0.47
CA ASP A 198 34.25 -8.23 -0.56
C ASP A 198 34.83 -7.53 -1.80
N PRO A 199 36.15 -7.71 -2.09
CA PRO A 199 36.79 -7.08 -3.25
C PRO A 199 36.22 -7.56 -4.60
N MET A 200 35.48 -8.66 -4.64
CA MET A 200 34.88 -9.23 -5.85
C MET A 200 33.42 -8.82 -6.04
N ALA A 201 32.76 -8.17 -5.07
CA ALA A 201 31.36 -7.74 -5.16
C ALA A 201 31.09 -6.78 -6.33
N GLY A 202 32.11 -6.02 -6.76
CA GLY A 202 32.00 -5.08 -7.87
C GLY A 202 32.27 -5.69 -9.27
N VAL A 203 32.81 -6.91 -9.36
CA VAL A 203 33.26 -7.50 -10.64
C VAL A 203 32.19 -8.48 -11.20
N ALA A 204 31.33 -9.02 -10.38
CA ALA A 204 30.36 -10.07 -10.74
C ALA A 204 28.96 -9.52 -11.02
N GLY A 205 28.81 -8.33 -11.53
CA GLY A 205 27.57 -7.72 -12.04
C GLY A 205 26.27 -8.30 -11.49
N GLY A 206 25.96 -8.06 -10.21
CA GLY A 206 24.75 -8.57 -9.57
C GLY A 206 25.08 -9.36 -8.30
N GLY A 207 24.76 -8.78 -7.17
CA GLY A 207 25.11 -9.23 -5.83
C GLY A 207 24.88 -10.68 -5.51
N ALA A 208 25.92 -11.47 -5.58
CA ALA A 208 25.94 -12.82 -5.00
C ALA A 208 26.23 -12.74 -3.49
N GLY A 209 25.39 -12.02 -2.75
CA GLY A 209 25.48 -11.99 -1.31
C GLY A 209 24.72 -13.18 -0.70
N ARG A 210 25.41 -14.23 -0.28
CA ARG A 210 24.83 -15.32 0.49
C ARG A 210 24.27 -14.74 1.80
N ALA A 211 22.94 -14.90 2.04
CA ALA A 211 22.37 -14.70 3.35
C ALA A 211 23.06 -15.67 4.32
N SER A 212 23.72 -15.17 5.36
CA SER A 212 24.17 -15.99 6.45
C SER A 212 22.95 -16.44 7.25
N THR A 213 22.74 -17.74 7.33
CA THR A 213 21.76 -18.38 8.22
C THR A 213 22.19 -18.18 9.66
#